data_36adbbbf74ff1d5d3440f5d05bbb082a
#
_entry.id   36adbbbf74ff1d5d3440f5d05bbb082a
#
_cell.length_a   1.000
_cell.length_b   1.000
_cell.length_c   1.000
_cell.angle_alpha   90.00
_cell.angle_beta   90.00
_cell.angle_gamma   90.00
#
_symmetry.space_group_name_H-M   'P 1'
#
loop_
_entity.id
_entity.type
_entity.pdbx_description
1 polymer ?
#
loop_
_entity_poly.entity_id
_entity_poly.type
_entity_poly.pdbx_seq_one_letter_code
_entity_poly.pdbx_strand_id
1 'polypeptide(L)'
;TPETIVSTLFSTGAAAAAGLAVMLQPTLPHPDVTPVDHFQEADFAIYDRDFTLQNRNCEIGIQKRGICLSGSPLEDSIVPGMVLPVEVPATSAEFPIILESPLKKPNLQTVRFGHRIALFNTTTREIIDVMDLDAQSFAEAHDLSHQKADLAESAARSS
;
A
#
# COMPACT_ATOMS: atom_id res chain seq x y z
N THR A 1 50.43 1.42 -50.16
CA THR A 1 50.81 0.23 -49.42
C THR A 1 49.55 -0.36 -48.77
N PRO A 2 49.34 -1.67 -48.90
CA PRO A 2 48.07 -2.27 -48.43
C PRO A 2 47.85 -2.18 -46.94
N GLU A 3 48.86 -1.90 -46.16
CA GLU A 3 48.71 -1.78 -44.69
C GLU A 3 47.96 -0.56 -44.23
N THR A 4 47.96 0.55 -44.94
CA THR A 4 47.28 1.78 -44.58
C THR A 4 45.76 1.71 -44.80
N ILE A 5 45.31 0.88 -45.73
CA ILE A 5 43.88 0.72 -46.06
C ILE A 5 43.16 -0.15 -45.02
N VAL A 6 43.85 -1.17 -44.52
CA VAL A 6 43.27 -2.07 -43.51
C VAL A 6 43.06 -1.36 -42.16
N SER A 7 43.95 -0.47 -41.79
CA SER A 7 43.87 0.29 -40.56
C SER A 7 42.67 1.25 -40.53
N THR A 8 42.31 1.84 -41.65
CA THR A 8 41.19 2.80 -41.76
C THR A 8 39.85 2.09 -41.74
N LEU A 9 39.73 0.88 -42.23
CA LEU A 9 38.48 0.12 -42.22
C LEU A 9 38.12 -0.40 -40.83
N PHE A 10 39.11 -0.75 -40.03
CA PHE A 10 38.86 -1.19 -38.65
C PHE A 10 38.37 -0.07 -37.74
N SER A 11 38.83 1.15 -37.90
CA SER A 11 38.38 2.28 -37.03
C SER A 11 36.97 2.72 -37.33
N THR A 12 36.52 2.63 -38.59
CA THR A 12 35.12 2.99 -38.94
C THR A 12 34.10 1.96 -38.47
N GLY A 13 34.47 0.68 -38.45
CA GLY A 13 33.61 -0.38 -37.97
C GLY A 13 33.36 -0.32 -36.45
N ALA A 14 34.38 0.02 -35.70
CA ALA A 14 34.25 0.12 -34.23
C ALA A 14 33.33 1.30 -33.78
N ALA A 15 33.39 2.44 -34.46
CA ALA A 15 32.54 3.59 -34.16
C ALA A 15 31.06 3.33 -34.50
N ALA A 16 30.76 2.64 -35.55
CA ALA A 16 29.39 2.28 -35.93
C ALA A 16 28.73 1.28 -34.93
N ALA A 17 29.52 0.31 -34.45
CA ALA A 17 29.03 -0.65 -33.47
C ALA A 17 28.70 -0.01 -32.13
N ALA A 18 29.47 0.95 -31.66
CA ALA A 18 29.20 1.69 -30.42
C ALA A 18 27.94 2.55 -30.52
N GLY A 19 27.68 3.18 -31.65
CA GLY A 19 26.44 3.99 -31.86
C GLY A 19 25.18 3.14 -31.87
N LEU A 20 25.20 1.95 -32.44
CA LEU A 20 24.07 1.02 -32.46
C LEU A 20 23.75 0.48 -31.07
N ALA A 21 24.75 0.21 -30.24
CA ALA A 21 24.53 -0.30 -28.89
C ALA A 21 23.77 0.72 -27.98
N VAL A 22 24.03 2.00 -28.17
CA VAL A 22 23.32 3.07 -27.41
C VAL A 22 21.88 3.22 -27.87
N MET A 23 21.56 3.04 -29.15
CA MET A 23 20.19 3.13 -29.66
C MET A 23 19.30 1.94 -29.31
N LEU A 24 19.90 0.79 -29.01
CA LEU A 24 19.19 -0.45 -28.70
C LEU A 24 18.97 -0.67 -27.19
N GLN A 25 19.38 0.26 -26.33
CA GLN A 25 19.04 0.16 -24.91
C GLN A 25 17.53 0.34 -24.73
N PRO A 26 16.80 -0.72 -24.32
CA PRO A 26 15.38 -0.56 -24.06
C PRO A 26 15.19 0.39 -22.89
N THR A 27 14.51 1.48 -23.12
CA THR A 27 13.86 2.22 -22.03
C THR A 27 12.82 1.29 -21.47
N LEU A 28 13.10 0.68 -20.33
CA LEU A 28 12.09 -0.04 -19.57
C LEU A 28 10.97 0.95 -19.25
N PRO A 29 9.71 0.66 -19.64
CA PRO A 29 8.60 1.49 -19.23
C PRO A 29 8.60 1.52 -17.70
N HIS A 30 8.76 2.69 -17.12
CA HIS A 30 8.49 2.85 -15.72
C HIS A 30 7.02 2.46 -15.51
N PRO A 31 6.70 1.51 -14.59
CA PRO A 31 5.32 1.27 -14.27
C PRO A 31 4.70 2.61 -13.86
N ASP A 32 3.59 2.97 -14.48
CA ASP A 32 2.83 4.15 -14.11
C ASP A 32 2.31 3.93 -12.68
N VAL A 33 3.12 4.32 -11.71
CA VAL A 33 2.75 4.26 -10.31
C VAL A 33 1.88 5.48 -10.02
N THR A 34 0.59 5.37 -10.32
CA THR A 34 -0.37 6.42 -10.01
C THR A 34 -0.77 6.30 -8.53
N PRO A 35 -0.56 7.35 -7.72
CA PRO A 35 -0.99 7.35 -6.33
C PRO A 35 -2.51 7.18 -6.22
N VAL A 36 -2.94 6.29 -5.32
CA VAL A 36 -4.36 5.98 -5.09
C VAL A 36 -4.87 6.59 -3.78
N ASP A 37 -6.18 6.75 -3.66
CA ASP A 37 -6.86 7.28 -2.47
C ASP A 37 -7.78 6.26 -1.79
N HIS A 38 -7.60 4.99 -2.09
CA HIS A 38 -8.36 3.87 -1.53
C HIS A 38 -7.45 2.66 -1.35
N PHE A 39 -7.89 1.71 -0.54
CA PHE A 39 -7.23 0.42 -0.43
C PHE A 39 -7.50 -0.45 -1.65
N GLN A 40 -6.54 -1.28 -1.98
CA GLN A 40 -6.60 -2.27 -3.05
C GLN A 40 -6.40 -3.67 -2.49
N GLU A 41 -6.75 -4.67 -3.27
CA GLU A 41 -6.57 -6.08 -2.88
C GLU A 41 -5.12 -6.40 -2.46
N ALA A 42 -4.15 -5.74 -3.09
CA ALA A 42 -2.75 -5.90 -2.73
C ALA A 42 -2.44 -5.46 -1.28
N ASP A 43 -3.11 -4.42 -0.78
CA ASP A 43 -2.96 -3.99 0.62
C ASP A 43 -3.43 -5.07 1.59
N PHE A 44 -4.58 -5.66 1.33
CA PHE A 44 -5.14 -6.74 2.15
C PHE A 44 -4.25 -7.98 2.13
N ALA A 45 -3.77 -8.37 0.96
CA ALA A 45 -2.93 -9.55 0.78
C ALA A 45 -1.61 -9.45 1.59
N ILE A 46 -1.02 -8.25 1.69
CA ILE A 46 0.19 -8.02 2.47
C ILE A 46 -0.10 -8.24 3.96
N TYR A 47 -1.19 -7.69 4.48
CA TYR A 47 -1.59 -7.90 5.87
C TYR A 47 -1.93 -9.35 6.17
N ASP A 48 -2.66 -10.02 5.31
CA ASP A 48 -3.04 -11.42 5.48
C ASP A 48 -1.81 -12.36 5.48
N ARG A 49 -0.79 -12.01 4.70
CA ARG A 49 0.47 -12.75 4.66
C ARG A 49 1.33 -12.56 5.91
N ASP A 50 1.48 -11.31 6.38
CA ASP A 50 2.51 -10.93 7.34
C ASP A 50 2.00 -10.81 8.78
N PHE A 51 0.67 -10.73 8.99
CA PHE A 51 0.09 -10.50 10.31
C PHE A 51 -0.88 -11.61 10.72
N THR A 52 -0.91 -11.89 12.02
CA THR A 52 -1.86 -12.80 12.65
C THR A 52 -2.69 -12.01 13.64
N LEU A 53 -4.01 -12.10 13.54
CA LEU A 53 -4.93 -11.45 14.45
C LEU A 53 -5.05 -12.24 15.76
N GLN A 54 -5.19 -11.55 16.87
CA GLN A 54 -5.22 -12.17 18.19
C GLN A 54 -6.34 -13.21 18.35
N ASN A 55 -7.44 -13.04 17.62
CA ASN A 55 -8.58 -13.98 17.62
C ASN A 55 -8.32 -15.26 16.79
N ARG A 56 -7.24 -15.30 16.02
CA ARG A 56 -6.82 -16.45 15.23
C ARG A 56 -5.56 -17.02 15.83
N ASN A 57 -5.62 -17.74 16.93
CA ASN A 57 -4.48 -18.45 17.55
C ASN A 57 -3.11 -17.84 17.22
N CYS A 58 -2.72 -16.79 17.94
CA CYS A 58 -1.39 -16.20 17.82
C CYS A 58 -0.32 -17.18 18.34
N GLU A 59 -0.02 -18.22 17.57
CA GLU A 59 1.11 -19.09 17.85
C GLU A 59 2.42 -18.35 17.51
N ILE A 60 3.10 -17.92 18.54
CA ILE A 60 4.46 -17.42 18.43
C ILE A 60 5.38 -18.61 18.19
N GLY A 61 5.72 -18.87 16.94
CA GLY A 61 6.62 -19.95 16.56
C GLY A 61 7.54 -19.57 15.42
N ILE A 62 8.69 -20.22 15.36
CA ILE A 62 9.75 -20.00 14.36
C ILE A 62 9.26 -20.21 12.91
N GLN A 63 8.11 -20.84 12.72
CA GLN A 63 7.55 -21.17 11.41
C GLN A 63 6.51 -20.18 10.91
N LYS A 64 6.02 -19.26 11.75
CA LYS A 64 5.08 -18.22 11.31
C LYS A 64 5.77 -16.87 11.36
N ARG A 65 6.04 -16.33 10.20
CA ARG A 65 6.42 -14.93 10.03
C ARG A 65 5.16 -14.09 10.25
N GLY A 66 4.89 -13.69 11.47
CA GLY A 66 3.72 -12.86 11.70
C GLY A 66 3.85 -12.07 12.98
N ILE A 67 3.53 -10.78 12.90
CA ILE A 67 3.30 -9.95 14.07
C ILE A 67 1.86 -10.20 14.50
N CYS A 68 1.63 -10.60 15.74
CA CYS A 68 0.30 -10.73 16.28
C CYS A 68 -0.29 -9.35 16.56
N LEU A 69 -1.39 -9.02 15.92
CA LEU A 69 -2.11 -7.77 16.13
C LEU A 69 -3.15 -7.94 17.23
N SER A 70 -3.12 -7.06 18.22
CA SER A 70 -4.17 -6.96 19.23
C SER A 70 -5.25 -5.98 18.81
N GLY A 71 -6.48 -6.21 19.31
CA GLY A 71 -7.60 -5.30 19.12
C GLY A 71 -7.41 -3.94 19.79
N SER A 72 -8.18 -2.98 19.36
CA SER A 72 -8.26 -1.65 19.94
C SER A 72 -9.72 -1.33 20.31
N PRO A 73 -9.96 -0.67 21.44
CA PRO A 73 -11.33 -0.23 21.78
C PRO A 73 -11.91 0.80 20.80
N LEU A 74 -11.04 1.42 19.98
CA LEU A 74 -11.45 2.43 19.00
C LEU A 74 -11.80 1.83 17.64
N GLU A 75 -11.43 0.57 17.35
CA GLU A 75 -11.55 0.01 16.00
C GLU A 75 -12.97 0.02 15.45
N ASP A 76 -13.97 -0.23 16.29
CA ASP A 76 -15.37 -0.22 15.85
C ASP A 76 -15.90 1.18 15.52
N SER A 77 -15.27 2.21 16.04
CA SER A 77 -15.62 3.60 15.78
C SER A 77 -15.01 4.16 14.49
N ILE A 78 -13.97 3.50 13.97
CA ILE A 78 -13.24 3.99 12.79
C ILE A 78 -13.99 3.59 11.53
N VAL A 79 -14.62 4.56 10.89
CA VAL A 79 -15.42 4.39 9.69
C VAL A 79 -15.06 5.44 8.64
N PRO A 80 -15.22 5.15 7.34
CA PRO A 80 -15.00 6.14 6.29
C PRO A 80 -15.88 7.37 6.47
N GLY A 81 -15.33 8.53 6.19
CA GLY A 81 -16.03 9.82 6.29
C GLY A 81 -15.99 10.49 7.65
N MET A 82 -15.57 9.80 8.71
CA MET A 82 -15.41 10.43 10.01
C MET A 82 -14.18 11.34 10.06
N VAL A 83 -14.25 12.38 10.87
CA VAL A 83 -13.10 13.22 11.22
C VAL A 83 -12.56 12.76 12.58
N LEU A 84 -11.31 12.36 12.63
CA LEU A 84 -10.68 11.87 13.85
C LEU A 84 -10.43 13.04 14.80
N PRO A 85 -10.93 13.00 16.05
CA PRO A 85 -10.64 14.04 17.04
C PRO A 85 -9.14 14.24 17.25
N VAL A 86 -8.71 15.48 17.49
CA VAL A 86 -7.29 15.82 17.66
C VAL A 86 -6.63 15.12 18.86
N GLU A 87 -7.42 14.74 19.85
CA GLU A 87 -6.96 14.01 21.04
C GLU A 87 -6.65 12.54 20.75
N VAL A 88 -7.16 11.99 19.63
CA VAL A 88 -6.95 10.61 19.26
C VAL A 88 -5.71 10.52 18.37
N PRO A 89 -4.64 9.85 18.81
CA PRO A 89 -3.44 9.72 18.01
C PRO A 89 -3.68 8.76 16.84
N ALA A 90 -3.22 9.16 15.65
CA ALA A 90 -3.17 8.30 14.49
C ALA A 90 -1.81 7.60 14.45
N THR A 91 -1.80 6.31 14.72
CA THR A 91 -0.56 5.51 14.68
C THR A 91 -0.31 5.00 13.28
N SER A 92 0.84 5.37 12.72
CA SER A 92 1.26 4.88 11.41
C SER A 92 1.27 3.36 11.35
N ALA A 93 0.84 2.81 10.23
CA ALA A 93 0.98 1.38 9.97
C ALA A 93 2.47 0.99 9.90
N GLU A 94 2.72 -0.29 10.00
CA GLU A 94 4.06 -0.84 10.04
C GLU A 94 4.83 -0.54 8.73
N PHE A 95 6.05 -0.10 8.86
CA PHE A 95 6.86 0.38 7.74
C PHE A 95 7.02 -0.64 6.58
N PRO A 96 7.24 -1.93 6.83
CA PRO A 96 7.32 -2.92 5.75
C PRO A 96 6.03 -3.00 4.91
N ILE A 97 4.88 -2.83 5.55
CA ILE A 97 3.57 -2.81 4.89
C ILE A 97 3.46 -1.59 3.97
N ILE A 98 3.86 -0.42 4.45
CA ILE A 98 3.82 0.82 3.66
C ILE A 98 4.69 0.71 2.41
N LEU A 99 5.86 0.09 2.52
CA LEU A 99 6.79 -0.06 1.39
C LEU A 99 6.27 -0.98 0.28
N GLU A 100 5.55 -2.03 0.65
CA GLU A 100 5.03 -3.01 -0.30
C GLU A 100 3.64 -2.64 -0.83
N SER A 101 2.93 -1.77 -0.12
CA SER A 101 1.58 -1.33 -0.49
C SER A 101 1.58 -0.44 -1.74
N PRO A 102 0.51 -0.47 -2.54
CA PRO A 102 0.31 0.50 -3.60
C PRO A 102 0.44 1.94 -3.08
N LEU A 103 1.13 2.77 -3.86
CA LEU A 103 1.40 4.15 -3.48
C LEU A 103 0.11 4.94 -3.23
N LYS A 104 0.05 5.58 -2.06
CA LYS A 104 -1.07 6.45 -1.69
C LYS A 104 -0.78 7.91 -2.04
N LYS A 105 -1.81 8.72 -2.20
CA LYS A 105 -1.68 10.16 -2.41
C LYS A 105 -0.88 10.81 -1.26
N PRO A 106 -0.08 11.87 -1.52
CA PRO A 106 0.88 12.41 -0.54
C PRO A 106 0.28 12.90 0.77
N ASN A 107 -0.97 13.35 0.76
CA ASN A 107 -1.69 13.82 1.94
C ASN A 107 -2.39 12.69 2.74
N LEU A 108 -2.28 11.46 2.27
CA LEU A 108 -2.88 10.29 2.92
C LEU A 108 -1.80 9.46 3.61
N GLN A 109 -2.07 9.09 4.84
CA GLN A 109 -1.24 8.21 5.64
C GLN A 109 -2.01 6.93 5.97
N THR A 110 -1.35 5.79 5.85
CA THR A 110 -1.91 4.52 6.31
C THR A 110 -1.71 4.41 7.81
N VAL A 111 -2.80 4.33 8.56
CA VAL A 111 -2.82 4.25 10.03
C VAL A 111 -3.55 2.99 10.47
N ARG A 112 -3.22 2.49 11.66
CA ARG A 112 -3.80 1.26 12.21
C ARG A 112 -4.47 1.49 13.56
N PHE A 113 -5.68 0.98 13.68
CA PHE A 113 -6.44 0.95 14.94
C PHE A 113 -6.83 -0.51 15.24
N GLY A 114 -6.00 -1.21 15.99
CA GLY A 114 -6.24 -2.63 16.28
C GLY A 114 -6.26 -3.48 15.01
N HIS A 115 -7.40 -4.14 14.74
CA HIS A 115 -7.61 -4.96 13.54
C HIS A 115 -8.15 -4.17 12.35
N ARG A 116 -8.19 -2.85 12.45
CA ARG A 116 -8.67 -1.98 11.37
C ARG A 116 -7.56 -1.06 10.89
N ILE A 117 -7.45 -0.97 9.57
CA ILE A 117 -6.50 -0.09 8.90
C ILE A 117 -7.28 0.98 8.14
N ALA A 118 -6.79 2.20 8.18
CA ALA A 118 -7.47 3.33 7.57
C ALA A 118 -6.51 4.19 6.75
N LEU A 119 -7.03 4.82 5.71
CA LEU A 119 -6.39 5.95 5.04
C LEU A 119 -6.83 7.24 5.71
N PHE A 120 -5.89 7.96 6.24
CA PHE A 120 -6.07 9.14 7.06
C PHE A 120 -5.52 10.36 6.34
N ASN A 121 -6.36 11.37 6.13
CA ASN A 121 -5.89 12.65 5.60
C ASN A 121 -5.21 13.44 6.73
N THR A 122 -3.92 13.67 6.59
CA THR A 122 -3.11 14.33 7.60
C THR A 122 -3.46 15.80 7.82
N THR A 123 -4.06 16.45 6.82
CA THR A 123 -4.46 17.85 6.88
C THR A 123 -5.85 18.05 7.50
N THR A 124 -6.84 17.28 7.02
CA THR A 124 -8.25 17.42 7.45
C THR A 124 -8.60 16.51 8.63
N ARG A 125 -7.77 15.51 8.93
CA ARG A 125 -8.02 14.43 9.89
C ARG A 125 -9.20 13.52 9.54
N GLU A 126 -9.63 13.56 8.30
CA GLU A 126 -10.70 12.71 7.78
C GLU A 126 -10.20 11.31 7.48
N ILE A 127 -10.99 10.30 7.83
CA ILE A 127 -10.79 8.92 7.42
C ILE A 127 -11.40 8.76 6.03
N ILE A 128 -10.56 8.46 5.05
CA ILE A 128 -10.96 8.38 3.63
C ILE A 128 -11.43 6.98 3.26
N ASP A 129 -10.72 5.96 3.74
CA ASP A 129 -11.04 4.56 3.46
C ASP A 129 -10.66 3.70 4.66
N VAL A 130 -11.34 2.58 4.83
CA VAL A 130 -11.11 1.65 5.94
C VAL A 130 -11.19 0.21 5.45
N MET A 131 -10.34 -0.63 6.00
CA MET A 131 -10.32 -2.05 5.73
C MET A 131 -10.26 -2.83 7.05
N ASP A 132 -11.16 -3.79 7.20
CA ASP A 132 -11.23 -4.65 8.40
C ASP A 132 -10.34 -5.88 8.19
N LEU A 133 -9.31 -6.02 9.03
CA LEU A 133 -8.35 -7.11 8.92
C LEU A 133 -8.90 -8.44 9.45
N ASP A 134 -10.04 -8.45 10.16
CA ASP A 134 -10.72 -9.67 10.59
C ASP A 134 -11.43 -10.41 9.45
N ALA A 135 -11.64 -9.75 8.33
CA ALA A 135 -12.32 -10.32 7.17
C ALA A 135 -11.51 -11.44 6.49
N GLN A 136 -12.20 -12.29 5.75
CA GLN A 136 -11.58 -13.42 5.04
C GLN A 136 -11.09 -13.03 3.64
N SER A 137 -11.56 -11.90 3.10
CA SER A 137 -11.21 -11.41 1.77
C SER A 137 -11.21 -9.89 1.75
N PHE A 138 -10.56 -9.33 0.74
CA PHE A 138 -10.56 -7.87 0.53
C PHE A 138 -11.97 -7.31 0.34
N ALA A 139 -12.80 -7.97 -0.44
CA ALA A 139 -14.19 -7.52 -0.67
C ALA A 139 -14.97 -7.45 0.64
N GLU A 140 -14.89 -8.48 1.47
CA GLU A 140 -15.52 -8.51 2.78
C GLU A 140 -14.94 -7.42 3.71
N ALA A 141 -13.62 -7.25 3.72
CA ALA A 141 -12.93 -6.25 4.54
C ALA A 141 -13.40 -4.83 4.24
N HIS A 142 -13.61 -4.53 2.97
CA HIS A 142 -14.05 -3.23 2.49
C HIS A 142 -15.57 -3.03 2.69
N ASP A 143 -16.37 -4.03 2.37
CA ASP A 143 -17.83 -3.98 2.51
C ASP A 143 -18.29 -3.81 3.96
N LEU A 144 -17.68 -4.53 4.89
CA LEU A 144 -17.98 -4.39 6.32
C LEU A 144 -17.76 -2.96 6.83
N SER A 145 -16.71 -2.31 6.38
CA SER A 145 -16.42 -0.93 6.79
C SER A 145 -17.43 0.06 6.22
N HIS A 146 -17.88 -0.13 4.99
CA HIS A 146 -18.91 0.70 4.39
C HIS A 146 -20.29 0.50 5.05
N GLN A 147 -20.68 -0.73 5.33
CA GLN A 147 -21.92 -1.01 6.08
C GLN A 147 -21.94 -0.34 7.44
N LYS A 148 -20.82 -0.36 8.15
CA LYS A 148 -20.69 0.31 9.46
C LYS A 148 -20.81 1.84 9.32
N ALA A 149 -20.26 2.43 8.28
CA ALA A 149 -20.39 3.85 7.99
C ALA A 149 -21.85 4.24 7.72
N ASP A 150 -22.57 3.45 6.92
CA ASP A 150 -23.98 3.69 6.60
C ASP A 150 -24.87 3.57 7.86
N LEU A 151 -24.60 2.61 8.73
CA LEU A 151 -25.31 2.46 10.00
C LEU A 151 -25.05 3.63 10.94
N ALA A 152 -23.81 4.12 11.03
CA ALA A 152 -23.44 5.27 11.84
C ALA A 152 -24.14 6.55 11.35
N GLU A 153 -24.21 6.76 10.05
CA GLU A 153 -24.90 7.88 9.43
C GLU A 153 -26.42 7.81 9.68
N SER A 154 -27.02 6.63 9.54
CA SER A 154 -28.43 6.42 9.83
C SER A 154 -28.77 6.68 11.31
N ALA A 155 -27.92 6.25 12.22
CA ALA A 155 -28.09 6.52 13.66
C ALA A 155 -28.01 8.02 13.98
N ALA A 156 -27.11 8.76 13.32
CA ALA A 156 -26.99 10.20 13.47
C ALA A 156 -28.20 10.95 12.95
N ARG A 157 -28.87 10.46 11.90
CA ARG A 157 -30.10 11.07 11.35
C ARG A 157 -31.34 10.81 12.20
N SER A 158 -31.38 9.74 12.98
CA SER A 158 -32.53 9.38 13.81
C SER A 158 -32.48 9.96 15.22
N SER A 159 -31.43 10.65 15.57
CA SER A 159 -31.32 11.41 16.82
C SER A 159 -31.43 12.91 16.54
#